data_a84322fe9e9ee6cf22ccf8c14cccab78
#
_entry.id   a84322fe9e9ee6cf22ccf8c14cccab78
#
_cell.length_a   1.000
_cell.length_b   1.000
_cell.length_c   1.000
_cell.angle_alpha   90.00
_cell.angle_beta   90.00
_cell.angle_gamma   90.00
#
_symmetry.space_group_name_H-M   'P 1'
#
loop_
_entity.id
_entity.type
_entity.pdbx_description
1 polymer ?
#
loop_
_entity_poly.entity_id
_entity_poly.type
_entity_poly.pdbx_seq_one_letter_code
_entity_poly.pdbx_strand_id
1 'polypeptide(L)'
;ADKDKIVQNVKDFVNKWNEVTDFLYTKMTESKVTGKADSEMTEDEKIQGLLRNDSMLRRIFDKFRSFLTTKVDGKTLADLGITSGDVGRSFDNTMKGKITLNEDKLRSFIENNGADAVWAFFGKNDGTVKGLSVQIKEYSYNLTKFGGDIDKVAGTTGRLESEKRTLSKRMVSMLEYLQKREQMLWSKYSSLESALSKLSAQGSFISQATSSNK
;
A
#
# COMPACT_ATOMS: atom_id res chain seq x y z
N ALA A 1 10.77 -20.69 35.78
CA ALA A 1 10.21 -19.56 35.02
C ALA A 1 8.78 -19.31 35.49
N ASP A 2 8.39 -18.05 35.64
CA ASP A 2 7.05 -17.64 36.03
C ASP A 2 6.07 -17.98 34.89
N LYS A 3 5.17 -18.98 35.13
CA LYS A 3 4.21 -19.44 34.14
C LYS A 3 3.24 -18.34 33.72
N ASP A 4 2.82 -17.47 34.66
CA ASP A 4 1.87 -16.40 34.37
C ASP A 4 2.51 -15.33 33.47
N LYS A 5 3.78 -15.03 33.67
CA LYS A 5 4.56 -14.13 32.82
C LYS A 5 4.73 -14.69 31.40
N ILE A 6 4.90 -15.99 31.26
CA ILE A 6 4.95 -16.63 29.93
C ILE A 6 3.60 -16.51 29.23
N VAL A 7 2.51 -16.82 29.93
CA VAL A 7 1.16 -16.69 29.38
C VAL A 7 0.90 -15.24 28.95
N GLN A 8 1.28 -14.24 29.77
CA GLN A 8 1.13 -12.83 29.41
C GLN A 8 1.94 -12.46 28.16
N ASN A 9 3.20 -12.88 28.05
CA ASN A 9 4.02 -12.62 26.87
C ASN A 9 3.40 -13.23 25.59
N VAL A 10 2.80 -14.42 25.68
CA VAL A 10 2.11 -15.06 24.55
C VAL A 10 0.83 -14.30 24.20
N LYS A 11 0.06 -13.80 25.20
CA LYS A 11 -1.08 -12.90 24.94
C LYS A 11 -0.65 -11.64 24.21
N ASP A 12 0.43 -11.01 24.65
CA ASP A 12 0.94 -9.81 24.03
C ASP A 12 1.38 -10.07 22.57
N PHE A 13 1.99 -11.23 22.30
CA PHE A 13 2.30 -11.67 20.95
C PHE A 13 1.02 -11.79 20.10
N VAL A 14 -0.03 -12.47 20.62
CA VAL A 14 -1.31 -12.64 19.92
C VAL A 14 -1.97 -11.27 19.62
N ASN A 15 -1.96 -10.36 20.59
CA ASN A 15 -2.51 -9.02 20.41
C ASN A 15 -1.76 -8.25 19.32
N LYS A 16 -0.42 -8.24 19.37
CA LYS A 16 0.40 -7.56 18.36
C LYS A 16 0.27 -8.18 16.98
N TRP A 17 0.17 -9.50 16.91
CA TRP A 17 -0.13 -10.19 15.67
C TRP A 17 -1.45 -9.70 15.05
N ASN A 18 -2.51 -9.66 15.87
CA ASN A 18 -3.83 -9.25 15.43
C ASN A 18 -3.88 -7.77 15.01
N GLU A 19 -3.15 -6.89 15.69
CA GLU A 19 -3.00 -5.48 15.26
C GLU A 19 -2.38 -5.38 13.87
N VAL A 20 -1.28 -6.10 13.62
CA VAL A 20 -0.57 -6.07 12.33
C VAL A 20 -1.44 -6.65 11.21
N THR A 21 -2.05 -7.80 11.44
CA THR A 21 -2.86 -8.46 10.40
C THR A 21 -4.14 -7.68 10.09
N ASP A 22 -4.77 -7.08 11.10
CA ASP A 22 -5.94 -6.21 10.91
C ASP A 22 -5.58 -4.95 10.12
N PHE A 23 -4.46 -4.31 10.43
CA PHE A 23 -3.95 -3.17 9.68
C PHE A 23 -3.71 -3.52 8.21
N LEU A 24 -2.97 -4.60 7.95
CA LEU A 24 -2.67 -5.05 6.59
C LEU A 24 -3.95 -5.37 5.81
N TYR A 25 -4.86 -6.12 6.44
CA TYR A 25 -6.12 -6.50 5.81
C TYR A 25 -6.99 -5.27 5.50
N THR A 26 -7.11 -4.35 6.46
CA THR A 26 -7.87 -3.11 6.28
C THR A 26 -7.31 -2.31 5.12
N LYS A 27 -5.98 -2.07 5.07
CA LYS A 27 -5.35 -1.31 3.98
C LYS A 27 -5.50 -1.95 2.61
N MET A 28 -5.55 -3.30 2.55
CA MET A 28 -5.76 -4.03 1.29
C MET A 28 -7.22 -4.01 0.80
N THR A 29 -8.18 -3.78 1.69
CA THR A 29 -9.60 -3.96 1.38
C THR A 29 -10.42 -2.69 1.47
N GLU A 30 -9.98 -1.68 2.21
CA GLU A 30 -10.68 -0.40 2.35
C GLU A 30 -10.94 0.27 1.00
N SER A 31 -12.11 0.87 0.86
CA SER A 31 -12.49 1.60 -0.35
C SER A 31 -12.04 3.06 -0.26
N LYS A 32 -11.78 3.67 -1.41
CA LYS A 32 -11.58 5.11 -1.50
C LYS A 32 -12.84 5.85 -1.05
N VAL A 33 -12.65 7.02 -0.46
CA VAL A 33 -13.75 7.96 -0.19
C VAL A 33 -14.31 8.42 -1.53
N THR A 34 -15.63 8.44 -1.66
CA THR A 34 -16.34 8.90 -2.87
C THR A 34 -17.35 9.97 -2.48
N GLY A 35 -17.71 10.83 -3.44
CA GLY A 35 -18.74 11.87 -3.24
C GLY A 35 -18.23 13.18 -2.61
N LYS A 36 -16.91 13.32 -2.41
CA LYS A 36 -16.27 14.57 -1.99
C LYS A 36 -15.25 15.02 -3.04
N ALA A 37 -15.11 16.32 -3.24
CA ALA A 37 -13.99 16.86 -4.01
C ALA A 37 -12.68 16.75 -3.23
N ASP A 38 -11.53 16.63 -3.92
CA ASP A 38 -10.21 16.49 -3.27
C ASP A 38 -9.89 17.65 -2.30
N SER A 39 -10.42 18.86 -2.58
CA SER A 39 -10.30 20.04 -1.72
C SER A 39 -11.08 19.95 -0.40
N GLU A 40 -12.07 19.06 -0.33
CA GLU A 40 -12.94 18.84 0.84
C GLU A 40 -12.50 17.62 1.66
N MET A 41 -11.56 16.84 1.14
CA MET A 41 -11.06 15.65 1.82
C MET A 41 -9.96 16.00 2.81
N THR A 42 -10.01 15.34 3.98
CA THR A 42 -8.88 15.32 4.92
C THR A 42 -7.72 14.51 4.33
N GLU A 43 -6.50 14.68 4.88
CA GLU A 43 -5.33 13.91 4.42
C GLU A 43 -5.56 12.39 4.59
N ASP A 44 -6.21 11.96 5.68
CA ASP A 44 -6.55 10.55 5.90
C ASP A 44 -7.55 10.03 4.85
N GLU A 45 -8.55 10.82 4.49
CA GLU A 45 -9.50 10.48 3.43
C GLU A 45 -8.84 10.37 2.06
N LYS A 46 -7.85 11.23 1.75
CA LYS A 46 -7.08 11.18 0.50
C LYS A 46 -6.24 9.91 0.37
N ILE A 47 -5.66 9.44 1.48
CA ILE A 47 -4.82 8.23 1.47
C ILE A 47 -5.64 6.94 1.62
N GLN A 48 -6.89 7.02 2.08
CA GLN A 48 -7.77 5.88 2.23
C GLN A 48 -7.98 5.16 0.90
N GLY A 49 -7.83 3.85 0.90
CA GLY A 49 -8.02 2.98 -0.27
C GLY A 49 -6.93 3.08 -1.35
N LEU A 50 -5.85 3.86 -1.14
CA LEU A 50 -4.73 3.91 -2.10
C LEU A 50 -3.99 2.57 -2.20
N LEU A 51 -3.94 1.80 -1.10
CA LEU A 51 -3.28 0.50 -1.04
C LEU A 51 -4.24 -0.67 -1.29
N ARG A 52 -5.49 -0.37 -1.71
CA ARG A 52 -6.44 -1.43 -2.05
C ARG A 52 -5.91 -2.29 -3.19
N ASN A 53 -5.89 -3.60 -2.96
CA ASN A 53 -5.35 -4.60 -3.89
C ASN A 53 -3.85 -4.42 -4.21
N ASP A 54 -3.09 -3.70 -3.38
CA ASP A 54 -1.66 -3.58 -3.57
C ASP A 54 -0.97 -4.95 -3.47
N SER A 55 -0.17 -5.27 -4.47
CA SER A 55 0.46 -6.60 -4.60
C SER A 55 1.57 -6.82 -3.57
N MET A 56 2.24 -5.76 -3.13
CA MET A 56 3.28 -5.85 -2.11
C MET A 56 2.66 -6.12 -0.75
N LEU A 57 1.60 -5.36 -0.38
CA LEU A 57 0.86 -5.59 0.85
C LEU A 57 0.30 -7.01 0.91
N ARG A 58 -0.26 -7.50 -0.20
CA ARG A 58 -0.75 -8.87 -0.30
C ARG A 58 0.35 -9.90 -0.01
N ARG A 59 1.53 -9.75 -0.62
CA ARG A 59 2.67 -10.66 -0.35
C ARG A 59 3.11 -10.61 1.11
N ILE A 60 3.13 -9.42 1.72
CA ILE A 60 3.44 -9.26 3.15
C ILE A 60 2.41 -10.01 4.00
N PHE A 61 1.13 -9.78 3.74
CA PHE A 61 0.03 -10.42 4.46
C PHE A 61 0.07 -11.96 4.32
N ASP A 62 0.26 -12.47 3.09
CA ASP A 62 0.35 -13.90 2.83
C ASP A 62 1.57 -14.53 3.53
N LYS A 63 2.69 -13.80 3.58
CA LYS A 63 3.87 -14.24 4.33
C LYS A 63 3.61 -14.30 5.83
N PHE A 64 2.94 -13.30 6.40
CA PHE A 64 2.49 -13.36 7.79
C PHE A 64 1.60 -14.59 8.03
N ARG A 65 0.60 -14.81 7.21
CA ARG A 65 -0.25 -16.01 7.32
C ARG A 65 0.53 -17.31 7.23
N SER A 66 1.58 -17.37 6.42
CA SER A 66 2.42 -18.58 6.32
C SER A 66 3.13 -18.92 7.61
N PHE A 67 3.39 -17.94 8.49
CA PHE A 67 3.96 -18.21 9.81
C PHE A 67 3.02 -19.01 10.73
N LEU A 68 1.70 -18.96 10.51
CA LEU A 68 0.73 -19.72 11.30
C LEU A 68 0.90 -21.23 11.16
N THR A 69 1.43 -21.68 10.03
CA THR A 69 1.66 -23.11 9.74
C THR A 69 3.12 -23.51 9.88
N THR A 70 3.98 -22.55 10.30
CA THR A 70 5.42 -22.82 10.49
C THR A 70 5.63 -23.81 11.63
N LYS A 71 6.44 -24.84 11.37
CA LYS A 71 6.90 -25.77 12.39
C LYS A 71 8.25 -25.32 12.94
N VAL A 72 8.36 -25.27 14.25
CA VAL A 72 9.61 -25.03 14.96
C VAL A 72 9.87 -26.25 15.86
N ASP A 73 10.93 -26.98 15.59
CA ASP A 73 11.29 -28.21 16.29
C ASP A 73 10.10 -29.19 16.37
N GLY A 74 9.42 -29.39 15.22
CA GLY A 74 8.27 -30.29 15.08
C GLY A 74 6.95 -29.77 15.66
N LYS A 75 6.93 -28.64 16.38
CA LYS A 75 5.75 -28.04 17.00
C LYS A 75 5.19 -26.89 16.16
N THR A 76 3.90 -26.61 16.33
CA THR A 76 3.17 -25.55 15.66
C THR A 76 2.53 -24.61 16.69
N LEU A 77 2.02 -23.46 16.25
CA LEU A 77 1.22 -22.56 17.11
C LEU A 77 0.00 -23.27 17.72
N ALA A 78 -0.62 -24.18 16.98
CA ALA A 78 -1.79 -24.94 17.47
C ALA A 78 -1.46 -25.84 18.66
N ASP A 79 -0.23 -26.37 18.74
CA ASP A 79 0.23 -27.16 19.88
C ASP A 79 0.33 -26.31 21.15
N LEU A 80 0.62 -25.01 20.99
CA LEU A 80 0.65 -24.03 22.08
C LEU A 80 -0.73 -23.42 22.38
N GLY A 81 -1.80 -23.92 21.77
CA GLY A 81 -3.14 -23.38 21.95
C GLY A 81 -3.44 -22.09 21.17
N ILE A 82 -2.61 -21.71 20.16
CA ILE A 82 -2.81 -20.55 19.31
C ILE A 82 -3.37 -21.03 17.96
N THR A 83 -4.57 -20.57 17.62
CA THR A 83 -5.29 -20.96 16.39
C THR A 83 -5.96 -19.75 15.73
N SER A 84 -6.38 -19.91 14.48
CA SER A 84 -7.20 -18.89 13.78
C SER A 84 -8.68 -18.86 14.24
N GLY A 85 -9.00 -19.54 15.35
CA GLY A 85 -10.34 -19.67 15.89
C GLY A 85 -10.98 -21.05 15.62
N ASP A 86 -12.22 -21.23 16.09
CA ASP A 86 -12.93 -22.49 15.96
C ASP A 86 -13.36 -22.75 14.52
N VAL A 87 -13.25 -24.01 14.11
CA VAL A 87 -13.68 -24.49 12.79
C VAL A 87 -15.16 -24.16 12.58
N GLY A 88 -15.46 -23.44 11.49
CA GLY A 88 -16.84 -23.11 11.11
C GLY A 88 -17.45 -21.86 11.79
N ARG A 89 -16.76 -21.25 12.76
CA ARG A 89 -17.27 -20.07 13.49
C ARG A 89 -16.41 -18.80 13.30
N SER A 90 -15.25 -18.92 12.70
CA SER A 90 -14.24 -17.86 12.64
C SER A 90 -13.80 -17.49 11.23
N PHE A 91 -14.73 -17.60 10.25
CA PHE A 91 -14.41 -17.30 8.86
C PHE A 91 -13.84 -15.89 8.68
N ASP A 92 -14.45 -14.88 9.30
CA ASP A 92 -13.99 -13.49 9.24
C ASP A 92 -12.58 -13.33 9.86
N ASN A 93 -12.34 -13.93 11.03
CA ASN A 93 -11.03 -13.92 11.67
C ASN A 93 -9.95 -14.62 10.81
N THR A 94 -10.30 -15.75 10.21
CA THR A 94 -9.39 -16.51 9.33
C THR A 94 -9.05 -15.69 8.09
N MET A 95 -10.04 -15.01 7.49
CA MET A 95 -9.81 -14.12 6.34
C MET A 95 -8.89 -12.95 6.69
N LYS A 96 -9.06 -12.37 7.89
CA LYS A 96 -8.22 -11.28 8.41
C LYS A 96 -6.87 -11.75 8.94
N GLY A 97 -6.59 -13.06 8.95
CA GLY A 97 -5.36 -13.62 9.49
C GLY A 97 -5.22 -13.48 11.00
N LYS A 98 -6.34 -13.26 11.72
CA LYS A 98 -6.36 -13.14 13.18
C LYS A 98 -6.18 -14.49 13.86
N ILE A 99 -5.62 -14.46 15.06
CA ILE A 99 -5.38 -15.63 15.90
C ILE A 99 -5.96 -15.44 17.29
N THR A 100 -6.28 -16.53 17.95
CA THR A 100 -6.77 -16.58 19.33
C THR A 100 -5.91 -17.50 20.17
N LEU A 101 -5.79 -17.21 21.45
CA LEU A 101 -5.10 -18.03 22.44
C LEU A 101 -6.10 -18.77 23.32
N ASN A 102 -5.96 -20.09 23.41
CA ASN A 102 -6.54 -20.90 24.47
C ASN A 102 -5.53 -21.01 25.61
N GLU A 103 -5.76 -20.29 26.71
CA GLU A 103 -4.82 -20.24 27.84
C GLU A 103 -4.67 -21.58 28.55
N ASP A 104 -5.74 -22.36 28.66
CA ASP A 104 -5.70 -23.67 29.32
C ASP A 104 -4.81 -24.63 28.53
N LYS A 105 -4.89 -24.61 27.19
CA LYS A 105 -3.99 -25.40 26.35
C LYS A 105 -2.53 -24.94 26.48
N LEU A 106 -2.30 -23.62 26.53
CA LEU A 106 -0.94 -23.11 26.73
C LEU A 106 -0.39 -23.51 28.10
N ARG A 107 -1.18 -23.44 29.17
CA ARG A 107 -0.79 -23.86 30.52
C ARG A 107 -0.46 -25.37 30.54
N SER A 108 -1.34 -26.18 29.96
CA SER A 108 -1.12 -27.62 29.82
C SER A 108 0.14 -27.91 28.99
N PHE A 109 0.40 -27.18 27.93
CA PHE A 109 1.63 -27.30 27.14
C PHE A 109 2.88 -27.03 27.99
N ILE A 110 2.85 -25.94 28.79
CA ILE A 110 3.95 -25.57 29.71
C ILE A 110 4.18 -26.68 30.77
N GLU A 111 3.11 -27.27 31.30
CA GLU A 111 3.19 -28.32 32.28
C GLU A 111 3.81 -29.60 31.72
N ASN A 112 3.43 -29.99 30.50
CA ASN A 112 3.89 -31.24 29.88
C ASN A 112 5.27 -31.11 29.22
N ASN A 113 5.66 -29.92 28.73
CA ASN A 113 6.89 -29.74 27.95
C ASN A 113 7.90 -28.78 28.60
N GLY A 114 7.53 -28.14 29.70
CA GLY A 114 8.35 -27.13 30.37
C GLY A 114 8.30 -25.76 29.72
N ALA A 115 8.69 -24.74 30.49
CA ALA A 115 8.77 -23.34 30.03
C ALA A 115 9.76 -23.12 28.89
N ASP A 116 10.85 -23.88 28.90
CA ASP A 116 11.92 -23.81 27.87
C ASP A 116 11.41 -24.24 26.48
N ALA A 117 10.36 -25.08 26.41
CA ALA A 117 9.76 -25.47 25.14
C ALA A 117 9.01 -24.29 24.49
N VAL A 118 8.37 -23.41 25.29
CA VAL A 118 7.75 -22.19 24.77
C VAL A 118 8.82 -21.21 24.29
N TRP A 119 9.87 -21.04 25.08
CA TRP A 119 11.01 -20.20 24.67
C TRP A 119 11.65 -20.75 23.38
N ALA A 120 11.88 -22.05 23.29
CA ALA A 120 12.44 -22.67 22.08
C ALA A 120 11.57 -22.43 20.85
N PHE A 121 10.24 -22.53 20.99
CA PHE A 121 9.32 -22.27 19.90
C PHE A 121 9.38 -20.83 19.38
N PHE A 122 9.45 -19.84 20.26
CA PHE A 122 9.45 -18.43 19.86
C PHE A 122 10.85 -17.84 19.65
N GLY A 123 11.80 -18.11 20.56
CA GLY A 123 13.03 -17.35 20.70
C GLY A 123 14.32 -18.09 20.37
N LYS A 124 14.29 -19.41 20.17
CA LYS A 124 15.49 -20.19 19.87
C LYS A 124 16.18 -19.70 18.60
N ASN A 125 17.50 -19.57 18.66
CA ASN A 125 18.31 -19.22 17.49
C ASN A 125 19.72 -19.81 17.67
N ASP A 126 19.88 -21.07 17.32
CA ASP A 126 21.13 -21.84 17.49
C ASP A 126 21.84 -22.16 16.15
N GLY A 127 21.42 -21.52 15.07
CA GLY A 127 21.93 -21.76 13.71
C GLY A 127 21.24 -22.90 12.98
N THR A 128 20.66 -23.86 13.68
CA THR A 128 19.93 -24.99 13.10
C THR A 128 18.43 -24.77 13.16
N VAL A 129 17.93 -24.29 14.31
CA VAL A 129 16.52 -24.01 14.55
C VAL A 129 16.34 -22.53 14.83
N LYS A 130 15.46 -21.89 14.08
CA LYS A 130 15.01 -20.50 14.30
C LYS A 130 13.59 -20.49 14.84
N GLY A 131 13.42 -19.96 16.03
CA GLY A 131 12.12 -19.75 16.65
C GLY A 131 11.24 -18.80 15.84
N LEU A 132 9.94 -18.88 16.03
CA LEU A 132 8.96 -18.13 15.24
C LEU A 132 9.16 -16.61 15.32
N SER A 133 9.39 -16.07 16.51
CA SER A 133 9.63 -14.62 16.68
C SER A 133 10.94 -14.17 16.02
N VAL A 134 11.95 -15.03 15.97
CA VAL A 134 13.21 -14.74 15.25
C VAL A 134 12.96 -14.66 13.75
N GLN A 135 12.20 -15.59 13.19
CA GLN A 135 11.84 -15.60 11.77
C GLN A 135 11.02 -14.36 11.39
N ILE A 136 10.01 -14.00 12.20
CA ILE A 136 9.19 -12.80 11.99
C ILE A 136 10.05 -11.54 12.07
N LYS A 137 10.94 -11.45 13.06
CA LYS A 137 11.87 -10.32 13.23
C LYS A 137 12.78 -10.14 12.01
N GLU A 138 13.40 -11.24 11.55
CA GLU A 138 14.28 -11.21 10.37
C GLU A 138 13.51 -10.77 9.12
N TYR A 139 12.32 -11.30 8.91
CA TYR A 139 11.47 -10.92 7.80
C TYR A 139 11.09 -9.44 7.87
N SER A 140 10.58 -8.98 9.01
CA SER A 140 10.18 -7.57 9.21
C SER A 140 11.37 -6.61 9.04
N TYR A 141 12.55 -6.98 9.55
CA TYR A 141 13.76 -6.21 9.37
C TYR A 141 14.14 -6.08 7.88
N ASN A 142 14.09 -7.19 7.12
CA ASN A 142 14.40 -7.16 5.70
C ASN A 142 13.38 -6.35 4.87
N LEU A 143 12.13 -6.27 5.32
CA LEU A 143 11.13 -5.39 4.69
C LEU A 143 11.43 -3.91 4.94
N THR A 144 11.80 -3.54 6.18
CA THR A 144 11.79 -2.14 6.64
C THR A 144 13.16 -1.48 6.69
N LYS A 145 14.26 -2.25 6.64
CA LYS A 145 15.61 -1.70 6.62
C LYS A 145 15.85 -0.82 5.40
N PHE A 146 16.83 0.07 5.46
CA PHE A 146 17.29 0.82 4.29
C PHE A 146 17.71 -0.15 3.15
N GLY A 147 17.24 0.11 1.95
CA GLY A 147 17.38 -0.82 0.82
C GLY A 147 16.53 -2.09 0.93
N GLY A 148 15.63 -2.19 1.91
CA GLY A 148 14.65 -3.26 2.05
C GLY A 148 13.54 -3.18 1.00
N ASP A 149 12.61 -4.14 1.05
CA ASP A 149 11.60 -4.24 -0.01
C ASP A 149 10.64 -3.05 -0.05
N ILE A 150 10.29 -2.49 1.13
CA ILE A 150 9.45 -1.28 1.20
C ILE A 150 10.23 -0.07 0.66
N ASP A 151 11.49 0.09 1.04
CA ASP A 151 12.32 1.22 0.61
C ASP A 151 12.57 1.22 -0.92
N LYS A 152 12.77 0.04 -1.52
CA LYS A 152 12.89 -0.10 -2.98
C LYS A 152 11.64 0.36 -3.74
N VAL A 153 10.48 0.28 -3.13
CA VAL A 153 9.22 0.72 -3.75
C VAL A 153 8.89 2.16 -3.40
N ALA A 154 8.87 2.50 -2.11
CA ALA A 154 8.35 3.75 -1.57
C ALA A 154 9.43 4.70 -1.02
N GLY A 155 10.69 4.29 -0.99
CA GLY A 155 11.80 5.13 -0.54
C GLY A 155 12.09 6.30 -1.49
N THR A 156 12.92 7.23 -1.05
CA THR A 156 13.29 8.46 -1.80
C THR A 156 13.97 8.21 -3.16
N THR A 157 14.53 7.02 -3.33
CA THR A 157 15.12 6.53 -4.61
C THR A 157 14.35 5.34 -5.16
N GLY A 158 13.22 5.00 -4.57
CA GLY A 158 12.39 3.87 -4.93
C GLY A 158 11.63 4.05 -6.25
N ARG A 159 10.97 2.98 -6.67
CA ARG A 159 10.24 2.95 -7.95
C ARG A 159 9.17 4.04 -8.05
N LEU A 160 8.39 4.26 -7.00
CA LEU A 160 7.32 5.26 -7.01
C LEU A 160 7.85 6.69 -7.19
N GLU A 161 8.98 7.03 -6.55
CA GLU A 161 9.59 8.34 -6.73
C GLU A 161 10.17 8.51 -8.16
N SER A 162 10.72 7.46 -8.74
CA SER A 162 11.18 7.46 -10.14
C SER A 162 10.00 7.67 -11.12
N GLU A 163 8.87 6.99 -10.90
CA GLU A 163 7.65 7.16 -11.69
C GLU A 163 7.10 8.58 -11.56
N LYS A 164 7.04 9.13 -10.34
CA LYS A 164 6.61 10.50 -10.05
C LYS A 164 7.47 11.52 -10.81
N ARG A 165 8.80 11.38 -10.78
CA ARG A 165 9.73 12.25 -11.54
C ARG A 165 9.49 12.16 -13.06
N THR A 166 9.24 10.96 -13.56
CA THR A 166 8.93 10.75 -14.99
C THR A 166 7.63 11.42 -15.38
N LEU A 167 6.57 11.27 -14.58
CA LEU A 167 5.29 11.93 -14.79
C LEU A 167 5.41 13.46 -14.73
N SER A 168 6.16 13.99 -13.77
CA SER A 168 6.42 15.44 -13.67
C SER A 168 7.12 16.00 -14.91
N LYS A 169 8.13 15.29 -15.43
CA LYS A 169 8.80 15.68 -16.69
C LYS A 169 7.84 15.68 -17.89
N ARG A 170 6.98 14.64 -17.99
CA ARG A 170 5.98 14.57 -19.07
C ARG A 170 4.96 15.71 -18.97
N MET A 171 4.54 16.06 -17.75
CA MET A 171 3.63 17.19 -17.52
C MET A 171 4.26 18.51 -17.99
N VAL A 172 5.52 18.79 -17.64
CA VAL A 172 6.25 19.99 -18.12
C VAL A 172 6.31 20.01 -19.64
N SER A 173 6.71 18.92 -20.27
CA SER A 173 6.78 18.83 -21.74
C SER A 173 5.41 19.03 -22.41
N MET A 174 4.33 18.56 -21.80
CA MET A 174 2.98 18.77 -22.30
C MET A 174 2.55 20.25 -22.19
N LEU A 175 2.88 20.91 -21.07
CA LEU A 175 2.63 22.35 -20.92
C LEU A 175 3.37 23.18 -21.97
N GLU A 176 4.65 22.90 -22.22
CA GLU A 176 5.42 23.55 -23.27
C GLU A 176 4.81 23.32 -24.67
N TYR A 177 4.36 22.09 -24.95
CA TYR A 177 3.66 21.79 -26.20
C TYR A 177 2.37 22.58 -26.34
N LEU A 178 1.56 22.65 -25.28
CA LEU A 178 0.31 23.42 -25.29
C LEU A 178 0.55 24.91 -25.51
N GLN A 179 1.56 25.51 -24.86
CA GLN A 179 1.94 26.91 -25.07
C GLN A 179 2.35 27.18 -26.52
N LYS A 180 3.20 26.31 -27.11
CA LYS A 180 3.59 26.45 -28.53
C LYS A 180 2.39 26.32 -29.46
N ARG A 181 1.47 25.41 -29.17
CA ARG A 181 0.25 25.25 -29.95
C ARG A 181 -0.68 26.46 -29.86
N GLU A 182 -0.83 27.02 -28.68
CA GLU A 182 -1.56 28.26 -28.44
C GLU A 182 -0.98 29.40 -29.27
N GLN A 183 0.34 29.65 -29.19
CA GLN A 183 1.03 30.66 -29.98
C GLN A 183 0.81 30.46 -31.49
N MET A 184 0.91 29.23 -31.98
CA MET A 184 0.64 28.90 -33.38
C MET A 184 -0.81 29.28 -33.79
N LEU A 185 -1.79 28.96 -32.95
CA LEU A 185 -3.19 29.29 -33.18
C LEU A 185 -3.40 30.80 -33.22
N TRP A 186 -2.86 31.51 -32.23
CA TRP A 186 -2.90 32.99 -32.23
C TRP A 186 -2.32 33.61 -33.50
N SER A 187 -1.15 33.15 -33.92
CA SER A 187 -0.49 33.61 -35.15
C SER A 187 -1.37 33.33 -36.38
N LYS A 188 -1.99 32.13 -36.44
CA LYS A 188 -2.88 31.75 -37.54
C LYS A 188 -4.13 32.58 -37.59
N TYR A 189 -4.76 32.85 -36.44
CA TYR A 189 -5.95 33.70 -36.37
C TYR A 189 -5.64 35.16 -36.72
N SER A 190 -4.51 35.71 -36.24
CA SER A 190 -4.07 37.05 -36.59
C SER A 190 -3.80 37.22 -38.09
N SER A 191 -3.18 36.19 -38.71
CA SER A 191 -2.98 36.15 -40.16
C SER A 191 -4.31 36.10 -40.93
N LEU A 192 -5.28 35.34 -40.42
CA LEU A 192 -6.63 35.26 -41.02
C LEU A 192 -7.36 36.59 -40.90
N GLU A 193 -7.33 37.25 -39.76
CA GLU A 193 -7.93 38.58 -39.57
C GLU A 193 -7.31 39.61 -40.49
N SER A 194 -5.98 39.60 -40.66
CA SER A 194 -5.27 40.48 -41.60
C SER A 194 -5.72 40.23 -43.05
N ALA A 195 -5.86 38.93 -43.44
CA ALA A 195 -6.35 38.59 -44.78
C ALA A 195 -7.81 39.04 -45.02
N LEU A 196 -8.68 38.83 -44.01
CA LEU A 196 -10.09 39.30 -44.09
C LEU A 196 -10.18 40.82 -44.17
N SER A 197 -9.37 41.54 -43.41
CA SER A 197 -9.31 43.03 -43.50
C SER A 197 -8.89 43.50 -44.89
N LYS A 198 -7.88 42.87 -45.50
CA LYS A 198 -7.45 43.19 -46.88
C LYS A 198 -8.56 42.91 -47.90
N LEU A 199 -9.25 41.75 -47.78
CA LEU A 199 -10.38 41.41 -48.66
C LEU A 199 -11.54 42.38 -48.50
N SER A 200 -11.86 42.81 -47.29
CA SER A 200 -12.90 43.81 -47.02
C SER A 200 -12.54 45.16 -47.64
N ALA A 201 -11.28 45.59 -47.51
CA ALA A 201 -10.82 46.85 -48.14
C ALA A 201 -10.89 46.79 -49.68
N GLN A 202 -10.52 45.65 -50.29
CA GLN A 202 -10.66 45.43 -51.73
C GLN A 202 -12.10 45.43 -52.19
N GLY A 203 -13.00 44.77 -51.43
CA GLY A 203 -14.43 44.79 -51.68
C GLY A 203 -15.03 46.22 -51.66
N SER A 204 -14.63 47.03 -50.67
CA SER A 204 -15.04 48.43 -50.57
C SER A 204 -14.53 49.26 -51.73
N PHE A 205 -13.30 49.05 -52.16
CA PHE A 205 -12.72 49.73 -53.35
C PHE A 205 -13.46 49.38 -54.62
N ILE A 206 -13.78 48.11 -54.87
CA ILE A 206 -14.57 47.68 -56.05
C ILE A 206 -15.97 48.31 -56.01
N SER A 207 -16.63 48.25 -54.88
CA SER A 207 -17.95 48.89 -54.69
C SER A 207 -17.95 50.37 -54.99
N GLN A 208 -16.92 51.07 -54.57
CA GLN A 208 -16.77 52.54 -54.83
C GLN A 208 -16.48 52.82 -56.31
N ALA A 209 -15.61 52.01 -56.94
CA ALA A 209 -15.28 52.17 -58.36
C ALA A 209 -16.50 51.90 -59.27
N THR A 210 -17.36 50.97 -58.92
CA THR A 210 -18.59 50.66 -59.66
C THR A 210 -19.69 51.69 -59.46
N SER A 211 -19.71 52.36 -58.30
CA SER A 211 -20.68 53.40 -58.01
C SER A 211 -20.31 54.78 -58.68
N SER A 212 -19.03 55.00 -58.96
CA SER A 212 -18.54 56.20 -59.61
C SER A 212 -18.72 56.25 -61.18
N ASN A 213 -19.11 55.10 -61.79
CA ASN A 213 -19.34 54.95 -63.21
C ASN A 213 -20.84 54.97 -63.61
N LYS A 214 -21.70 55.44 -62.74
CA LYS A 214 -23.08 55.73 -63.02
C LYS A 214 -23.31 57.29 -62.95
#